data_f85f97e4e260e0db8f438956cad20682
#
_entry.id   f85f97e4e260e0db8f438956cad20682
#
_cell.length_a   1.000
_cell.length_b   1.000
_cell.length_c   1.000
_cell.angle_alpha   90.00
_cell.angle_beta   90.00
_cell.angle_gamma   90.00
#
_symmetry.space_group_name_H-M   'P 1'
#
loop_
_entity.id
_entity.type
_entity.pdbx_description
1 polymer ?
#
loop_
_entity_poly.entity_id
_entity_poly.type
_entity_poly.pdbx_seq_one_letter_code
_entity_poly.pdbx_strand_id
1 'polypeptide(L)'
;MFAAFDTRTGKVYGMTAARKRQAEFIAFLEQLDREIPATVQTVHVVLDNLRMHKGKQVQAWLAKHPRFVFHHPPVHCSWMNQVEQWFSILQRKRLRIADFADKTALAERLHAFITEWNQVAHPFNWSTKSVAKVMAKCKRTGDPPEENQPVAA
;
A
#
# COMPACT_ATOMS: atom_id res chain seq x y z
N MET A 1 1.07 11.09 -3.33
CA MET A 1 1.30 10.51 -2.00
C MET A 1 1.58 9.02 -2.14
N PHE A 2 2.54 8.48 -1.40
CA PHE A 2 2.73 7.07 -1.11
C PHE A 2 2.21 6.80 0.29
N ALA A 3 1.61 5.63 0.52
CA ALA A 3 1.21 5.20 1.85
C ALA A 3 1.31 3.67 1.98
N ALA A 4 1.66 3.22 3.18
CA ALA A 4 1.64 1.83 3.58
C ALA A 4 0.79 1.66 4.84
N PHE A 5 -0.04 0.63 4.87
CA PHE A 5 -0.89 0.28 6.00
C PHE A 5 -0.31 -0.96 6.69
N ASP A 6 0.08 -0.84 7.94
CA ASP A 6 0.51 -1.98 8.74
C ASP A 6 -0.74 -2.78 9.17
N THR A 7 -0.90 -3.94 8.61
CA THR A 7 -2.05 -4.82 8.86
C THR A 7 -2.11 -5.38 10.28
N ARG A 8 -1.01 -5.32 11.05
CA ARG A 8 -0.95 -5.79 12.43
C ARG A 8 -1.37 -4.74 13.44
N THR A 9 -0.95 -3.49 13.21
CA THR A 9 -1.18 -2.38 14.15
C THR A 9 -2.26 -1.43 13.69
N GLY A 10 -2.59 -1.44 12.38
CA GLY A 10 -3.46 -0.46 11.76
C GLY A 10 -2.80 0.89 11.48
N LYS A 11 -1.51 1.05 11.81
CA LYS A 11 -0.76 2.28 11.57
C LYS A 11 -0.54 2.52 10.08
N VAL A 12 -0.44 3.77 9.73
CA VAL A 12 -0.16 4.21 8.36
C VAL A 12 1.14 4.98 8.32
N TYR A 13 2.00 4.61 7.41
CA TYR A 13 3.19 5.36 7.01
C TYR A 13 2.88 6.09 5.72
N GLY A 14 3.25 7.35 5.61
CA GLY A 14 2.94 8.13 4.43
C GLY A 14 4.01 9.11 4.04
N MET A 15 4.18 9.32 2.73
CA MET A 15 5.10 10.28 2.15
C MET A 15 4.42 11.01 0.99
N THR A 16 4.44 12.34 1.03
CA THR A 16 4.04 13.16 -0.11
C THR A 16 5.23 13.37 -1.03
N ALA A 17 5.01 13.29 -2.34
CA ALA A 17 6.02 13.52 -3.34
C ALA A 17 5.44 14.25 -4.55
N ALA A 18 6.25 15.03 -5.23
CA ALA A 18 5.84 15.80 -6.42
C ALA A 18 5.47 14.89 -7.60
N ARG A 19 6.07 13.72 -7.69
CA ARG A 19 5.87 12.74 -8.77
C ARG A 19 5.80 11.32 -8.23
N LYS A 20 5.19 10.41 -9.00
CA LYS A 20 5.13 8.97 -8.69
C LYS A 20 6.06 8.21 -9.65
N ARG A 21 7.35 8.17 -9.36
CA ARG A 21 8.38 7.45 -10.13
C ARG A 21 9.10 6.45 -9.23
N GLN A 22 9.99 5.62 -9.82
CA GLN A 22 10.77 4.65 -9.06
C GLN A 22 11.62 5.29 -7.96
N ALA A 23 12.22 6.45 -8.23
CA ALA A 23 13.06 7.16 -7.26
C ALA A 23 12.26 7.56 -6.01
N GLU A 24 11.08 8.14 -6.18
CA GLU A 24 10.23 8.54 -5.06
C GLU A 24 9.67 7.31 -4.31
N PHE A 25 9.40 6.23 -5.04
CA PHE A 25 8.99 4.97 -4.40
C PHE A 25 10.13 4.36 -3.58
N ILE A 26 11.36 4.36 -4.07
CA ILE A 26 12.54 3.90 -3.31
C ILE A 26 12.76 4.77 -2.07
N ALA A 27 12.65 6.10 -2.19
CA ALA A 27 12.73 6.99 -1.02
C ALA A 27 11.67 6.66 0.04
N PHE A 28 10.47 6.28 -0.39
CA PHE A 28 9.43 5.80 0.52
C PHE A 28 9.78 4.44 1.17
N LEU A 29 10.35 3.52 0.41
CA LEU A 29 10.83 2.23 0.98
C LEU A 29 11.95 2.45 2.00
N GLU A 30 12.86 3.38 1.76
CA GLU A 30 13.91 3.76 2.71
C GLU A 30 13.34 4.41 3.98
N GLN A 31 12.27 5.20 3.84
CA GLN A 31 11.54 5.70 5.00
C GLN A 31 10.97 4.54 5.82
N LEU A 32 10.29 3.59 5.18
CA LEU A 32 9.74 2.40 5.84
C LEU A 32 10.84 1.58 6.53
N ASP A 33 11.98 1.42 5.87
CA ASP A 33 13.12 0.68 6.42
C ASP A 33 13.67 1.30 7.71
N ARG A 34 13.67 2.64 7.81
CA ARG A 34 14.06 3.38 9.02
C ARG A 34 13.00 3.35 10.11
N GLU A 35 11.72 3.41 9.76
CA GLU A 35 10.61 3.49 10.72
C GLU A 35 10.20 2.11 11.29
N ILE A 36 10.38 1.04 10.51
CA ILE A 36 10.11 -0.32 10.97
C ILE A 36 11.28 -0.80 11.85
N PRO A 37 11.02 -1.24 13.09
CA PRO A 37 12.07 -1.68 14.00
C PRO A 37 13.00 -2.72 13.38
N ALA A 38 14.30 -2.62 13.66
CA ALA A 38 15.31 -3.58 13.16
C ALA A 38 15.08 -5.01 13.69
N THR A 39 14.33 -5.18 14.76
CA THR A 39 13.92 -6.48 15.31
C THR A 39 12.96 -7.23 14.37
N VAL A 40 12.31 -6.54 13.42
CA VAL A 40 11.46 -7.16 12.40
C VAL A 40 12.35 -7.70 11.29
N GLN A 41 12.53 -9.01 11.27
CA GLN A 41 13.42 -9.68 10.32
C GLN A 41 12.85 -9.77 8.91
N THR A 42 11.52 -9.82 8.76
CA THR A 42 10.88 -9.91 7.45
C THR A 42 9.71 -8.94 7.37
N VAL A 43 9.69 -8.13 6.31
CA VAL A 43 8.64 -7.16 6.00
C VAL A 43 7.95 -7.61 4.70
N HIS A 44 6.77 -8.20 4.83
CA HIS A 44 5.96 -8.55 3.68
C HIS A 44 5.19 -7.32 3.19
N VAL A 45 5.44 -6.91 1.96
CA VAL A 45 4.80 -5.75 1.34
C VAL A 45 3.86 -6.21 0.23
N VAL A 46 2.56 -5.98 0.41
CA VAL A 46 1.55 -6.20 -0.63
C VAL A 46 1.38 -4.90 -1.42
N LEU A 47 1.59 -4.92 -2.73
CA LEU A 47 1.53 -3.74 -3.59
C LEU A 47 0.90 -4.09 -4.94
N ASP A 48 0.26 -3.10 -5.55
CA ASP A 48 -0.37 -3.26 -6.85
C ASP A 48 0.64 -3.53 -7.97
N ASN A 49 0.12 -3.89 -9.15
CA ASN A 49 0.92 -4.29 -10.30
C ASN A 49 1.48 -3.11 -11.12
N LEU A 50 1.65 -1.92 -10.53
CA LEU A 50 2.21 -0.77 -11.25
C LEU A 50 3.65 -1.05 -11.72
N ARG A 51 3.95 -0.64 -12.96
CA ARG A 51 5.30 -0.82 -13.56
C ARG A 51 6.43 -0.23 -12.72
N MET A 52 6.15 0.85 -11.99
CA MET A 52 7.15 1.49 -11.13
C MET A 52 7.62 0.57 -9.99
N HIS A 53 6.77 -0.34 -9.50
CA HIS A 53 7.09 -1.27 -8.41
C HIS A 53 7.97 -2.45 -8.87
N LYS A 54 8.03 -2.70 -10.19
CA LYS A 54 8.79 -3.81 -10.80
C LYS A 54 10.04 -3.34 -11.56
N GLY A 55 10.36 -2.06 -11.49
CA GLY A 55 11.46 -1.46 -12.26
C GLY A 55 12.85 -1.89 -11.77
N LYS A 56 13.85 -1.79 -12.65
CA LYS A 56 15.24 -2.22 -12.37
C LYS A 56 15.84 -1.58 -11.10
N GLN A 57 15.54 -0.32 -10.83
CA GLN A 57 16.05 0.36 -9.63
C GLN A 57 15.44 -0.22 -8.35
N VAL A 58 14.16 -0.59 -8.38
CA VAL A 58 13.47 -1.24 -7.25
C VAL A 58 14.05 -2.63 -7.00
N GLN A 59 14.31 -3.41 -8.05
CA GLN A 59 14.94 -4.72 -7.93
C GLN A 59 16.36 -4.61 -7.34
N ALA A 60 17.14 -3.62 -7.79
CA ALA A 60 18.47 -3.36 -7.24
C ALA A 60 18.42 -2.93 -5.75
N TRP A 61 17.38 -2.19 -5.36
CA TRP A 61 17.14 -1.83 -3.96
C TRP A 61 16.78 -3.07 -3.12
N LEU A 62 15.86 -3.91 -3.60
CA LEU A 62 15.45 -5.16 -2.93
C LEU A 62 16.62 -6.11 -2.70
N ALA A 63 17.53 -6.22 -3.68
CA ALA A 63 18.73 -7.06 -3.54
C ALA A 63 19.64 -6.63 -2.36
N LYS A 64 19.59 -5.36 -1.98
CA LYS A 64 20.32 -4.80 -0.82
C LYS A 64 19.53 -4.82 0.49
N HIS A 65 18.21 -5.06 0.42
CA HIS A 65 17.29 -5.05 1.57
C HIS A 65 16.53 -6.37 1.66
N PRO A 66 17.21 -7.50 1.94
CA PRO A 66 16.62 -8.85 1.88
C PRO A 66 15.48 -9.07 2.86
N ARG A 67 15.31 -8.19 3.87
CA ARG A 67 14.16 -8.25 4.77
C ARG A 67 12.84 -7.85 4.12
N PHE A 68 12.84 -7.18 2.96
CA PHE A 68 11.64 -6.79 2.24
C PHE A 68 11.24 -7.84 1.22
N VAL A 69 10.04 -8.40 1.36
CA VAL A 69 9.47 -9.40 0.45
C VAL A 69 8.21 -8.81 -0.19
N PHE A 70 8.25 -8.63 -1.51
CA PHE A 70 7.13 -8.06 -2.26
C PHE A 70 6.16 -9.13 -2.73
N HIS A 71 4.88 -8.86 -2.53
CA HIS A 71 3.77 -9.68 -3.00
C HIS A 71 2.87 -8.86 -3.93
N HIS A 72 2.66 -9.35 -5.12
CA HIS A 72 1.77 -8.74 -6.09
C HIS A 72 0.47 -9.56 -6.15
N PRO A 73 -0.70 -8.97 -5.83
CA PRO A 73 -1.98 -9.65 -5.97
C PRO A 73 -2.27 -9.91 -7.46
N PRO A 74 -3.14 -10.88 -7.77
CA PRO A 74 -3.62 -11.09 -9.13
C PRO A 74 -4.15 -9.80 -9.76
N VAL A 75 -4.12 -9.73 -11.09
CA VAL A 75 -4.69 -8.62 -11.85
C VAL A 75 -6.15 -8.44 -11.45
N HIS A 76 -6.62 -7.19 -11.34
CA HIS A 76 -7.96 -6.82 -10.85
C HIS A 76 -8.30 -7.15 -9.40
N CYS A 77 -7.32 -7.56 -8.59
CA CYS A 77 -7.50 -7.83 -7.16
C CYS A 77 -6.94 -6.72 -6.24
N SER A 78 -6.93 -5.47 -6.67
CA SER A 78 -6.45 -4.31 -5.87
C SER A 78 -7.18 -4.17 -4.52
N TRP A 79 -8.43 -4.65 -4.42
CA TRP A 79 -9.20 -4.68 -3.17
C TRP A 79 -8.54 -5.51 -2.06
N MET A 80 -7.62 -6.43 -2.41
CA MET A 80 -6.81 -7.17 -1.42
C MET A 80 -5.78 -6.28 -0.72
N ASN A 81 -5.46 -5.13 -1.30
CA ASN A 81 -4.54 -4.18 -0.71
C ASN A 81 -5.29 -3.28 0.29
N GLN A 82 -5.13 -3.55 1.58
CA GLN A 82 -5.87 -2.85 2.65
C GLN A 82 -5.61 -1.35 2.69
N VAL A 83 -4.51 -0.87 2.14
CA VAL A 83 -4.24 0.58 2.04
C VAL A 83 -5.29 1.31 1.20
N GLU A 84 -5.90 0.64 0.21
CA GLU A 84 -6.99 1.21 -0.60
C GLU A 84 -8.23 1.53 0.26
N GLN A 85 -8.53 0.70 1.25
CA GLN A 85 -9.61 0.96 2.19
C GLN A 85 -9.30 2.20 3.03
N TRP A 86 -8.07 2.34 3.50
CA TRP A 86 -7.65 3.54 4.23
C TRP A 86 -7.71 4.80 3.35
N PHE A 87 -7.27 4.74 2.08
CA PHE A 87 -7.42 5.85 1.14
C PHE A 87 -8.90 6.26 0.93
N SER A 88 -9.80 5.29 0.89
CA SER A 88 -11.25 5.56 0.80
C SER A 88 -11.77 6.31 2.03
N ILE A 89 -11.25 6.00 3.22
CA ILE A 89 -11.59 6.70 4.46
C ILE A 89 -11.02 8.13 4.44
N LEU A 90 -9.75 8.30 4.08
CA LEU A 90 -9.11 9.60 3.91
C LEU A 90 -9.89 10.49 2.95
N GLN A 91 -10.25 9.97 1.78
CA GLN A 91 -11.00 10.70 0.78
C GLN A 91 -12.34 11.20 1.33
N ARG A 92 -13.11 10.33 1.98
CA ARG A 92 -14.42 10.68 2.55
C ARG A 92 -14.32 11.70 3.70
N LYS A 93 -13.32 11.53 4.57
CA LYS A 93 -13.21 12.34 5.80
C LYS A 93 -12.52 13.68 5.58
N ARG A 94 -11.61 13.81 4.60
CA ARG A 94 -10.71 14.97 4.51
C ARG A 94 -10.63 15.64 3.14
N LEU A 95 -10.94 14.92 2.06
CA LEU A 95 -10.73 15.44 0.71
C LEU A 95 -12.01 15.76 -0.05
N ARG A 96 -13.15 15.17 0.31
CA ARG A 96 -14.38 15.23 -0.48
C ARG A 96 -14.99 16.65 -0.59
N ILE A 97 -14.79 17.50 0.42
CA ILE A 97 -15.40 18.83 0.51
C ILE A 97 -14.32 19.90 0.79
N ALA A 98 -13.06 19.55 0.62
CA ALA A 98 -11.97 20.46 0.94
C ALA A 98 -11.49 21.18 -0.30
N ASP A 99 -11.41 22.50 -0.22
CA ASP A 99 -10.66 23.33 -1.12
C ASP A 99 -9.28 23.61 -0.53
N PHE A 100 -8.23 23.44 -1.34
CA PHE A 100 -6.85 23.61 -0.90
C PHE A 100 -6.22 24.76 -1.65
N ALA A 101 -5.67 25.73 -0.93
CA ALA A 101 -5.01 26.90 -1.50
C ALA A 101 -3.84 26.50 -2.43
N ASP A 102 -3.08 25.46 -2.03
CA ASP A 102 -1.96 24.96 -2.79
C ASP A 102 -1.63 23.48 -2.44
N LYS A 103 -0.57 22.96 -3.09
CA LYS A 103 -0.09 21.58 -2.85
C LYS A 103 0.49 21.39 -1.46
N THR A 104 1.00 22.44 -0.83
CA THR A 104 1.58 22.39 0.52
C THR A 104 0.48 22.21 1.54
N ALA A 105 -0.58 22.99 1.46
CA ALA A 105 -1.77 22.86 2.31
C ALA A 105 -2.39 21.46 2.20
N LEU A 106 -2.46 20.88 0.98
CA LEU A 106 -2.88 19.51 0.78
C LEU A 106 -1.93 18.52 1.48
N ALA A 107 -0.61 18.67 1.32
CA ALA A 107 0.37 17.78 1.95
C ALA A 107 0.28 17.81 3.47
N GLU A 108 0.18 19.01 4.07
CA GLU A 108 0.01 19.18 5.51
C GLU A 108 -1.26 18.49 6.02
N ARG A 109 -2.38 18.64 5.29
CA ARG A 109 -3.64 17.97 5.65
C ARG A 109 -3.52 16.45 5.61
N LEU A 110 -2.80 15.90 4.62
CA LEU A 110 -2.57 14.48 4.50
C LEU A 110 -1.71 13.95 5.67
N HIS A 111 -0.65 14.65 6.04
CA HIS A 111 0.21 14.29 7.17
C HIS A 111 -0.51 14.44 8.51
N ALA A 112 -1.29 15.51 8.70
CA ALA A 112 -2.12 15.69 9.89
C ALA A 112 -3.11 14.52 10.06
N PHE A 113 -3.76 14.10 8.96
CA PHE A 113 -4.67 12.97 9.03
C PHE A 113 -3.98 11.65 9.38
N ILE A 114 -2.77 11.40 8.88
CA ILE A 114 -1.98 10.22 9.26
C ILE A 114 -1.66 10.27 10.75
N THR A 115 -1.27 11.42 11.28
CA THR A 115 -0.97 11.60 12.70
C THR A 115 -2.20 11.33 13.56
N GLU A 116 -3.35 11.93 13.23
CA GLU A 116 -4.63 11.68 13.90
C GLU A 116 -5.02 10.19 13.83
N TRP A 117 -4.91 9.57 12.65
CA TRP A 117 -5.21 8.16 12.45
C TRP A 117 -4.35 7.27 13.34
N ASN A 118 -3.05 7.52 13.38
CA ASN A 118 -2.09 6.69 14.11
C ASN A 118 -2.23 6.76 15.63
N GLN A 119 -2.92 7.77 16.19
CA GLN A 119 -3.26 7.85 17.60
C GLN A 119 -4.32 6.82 18.02
N VAL A 120 -5.21 6.47 17.10
CA VAL A 120 -6.33 5.53 17.34
C VAL A 120 -6.29 4.34 16.36
N ALA A 121 -5.11 4.06 15.80
CA ALA A 121 -4.93 3.05 14.78
C ALA A 121 -5.34 1.66 15.29
N HIS A 122 -6.06 0.94 14.45
CA HIS A 122 -6.42 -0.45 14.67
C HIS A 122 -6.48 -1.20 13.33
N PRO A 123 -6.19 -2.50 13.32
CA PRO A 123 -6.27 -3.32 12.11
C PRO A 123 -7.70 -3.34 11.57
N PHE A 124 -7.83 -3.47 10.24
CA PHE A 124 -9.13 -3.75 9.66
C PHE A 124 -9.55 -5.20 9.94
N ASN A 125 -10.75 -5.39 10.47
CA ASN A 125 -11.34 -6.72 10.66
C ASN A 125 -11.80 -7.29 9.32
N TRP A 126 -10.98 -8.16 8.74
CA TRP A 126 -11.34 -8.93 7.56
C TRP A 126 -11.97 -10.26 7.99
N SER A 127 -13.28 -10.40 7.81
CA SER A 127 -13.93 -11.68 8.03
C SER A 127 -13.82 -12.55 6.77
N THR A 128 -13.75 -13.87 6.96
CA THR A 128 -13.82 -14.86 5.87
C THR A 128 -15.08 -14.68 5.01
N LYS A 129 -16.20 -14.23 5.62
CA LYS A 129 -17.45 -13.90 4.91
C LYS A 129 -17.28 -12.71 3.96
N SER A 130 -16.53 -11.68 4.36
CA SER A 130 -16.23 -10.51 3.51
C SER A 130 -15.35 -10.91 2.32
N VAL A 131 -14.34 -11.73 2.55
CA VAL A 131 -13.45 -12.25 1.50
C VAL A 131 -14.26 -13.12 0.52
N ALA A 132 -15.06 -14.07 1.00
CA ALA A 132 -15.89 -14.93 0.17
C ALA A 132 -16.88 -14.13 -0.70
N LYS A 133 -17.50 -13.07 -0.15
CA LYS A 133 -18.42 -12.19 -0.89
C LYS A 133 -17.71 -11.44 -2.03
N VAL A 134 -16.50 -10.97 -1.80
CA VAL A 134 -15.72 -10.25 -2.82
C VAL A 134 -15.20 -11.22 -3.88
N MET A 135 -14.71 -12.40 -3.48
CA MET A 135 -14.30 -13.46 -4.42
C MET A 135 -15.45 -13.93 -5.32
N ALA A 136 -16.66 -14.08 -4.77
CA ALA A 136 -17.84 -14.41 -5.56
C ALA A 136 -18.20 -13.30 -6.58
N LYS A 137 -17.94 -12.04 -6.25
CA LYS A 137 -18.15 -10.90 -7.15
C LYS A 137 -17.11 -10.87 -8.28
N CYS A 138 -15.85 -11.16 -7.99
CA CYS A 138 -14.78 -11.25 -9.01
C CYS A 138 -15.04 -12.37 -10.02
N LYS A 139 -15.50 -13.54 -9.56
CA LYS A 139 -15.88 -14.66 -10.47
C LYS A 139 -17.02 -14.33 -11.43
N ARG A 140 -17.89 -13.37 -11.10
CA ARG A 140 -18.99 -12.93 -11.99
C ARG A 140 -18.56 -11.96 -13.08
N THR A 141 -17.37 -11.36 -12.97
CA THR A 141 -16.81 -10.43 -13.96
C THR A 141 -15.92 -11.09 -15.02
N GLY A 142 -15.82 -12.42 -15.02
CA GLY A 142 -15.53 -13.17 -16.26
C GLY A 142 -14.07 -13.33 -16.67
N ASP A 143 -13.08 -13.10 -15.78
CA ASP A 143 -11.69 -13.47 -16.10
C ASP A 143 -11.28 -14.75 -15.35
N PRO A 144 -10.83 -15.81 -16.06
CA PRO A 144 -10.28 -17.00 -15.42
C PRO A 144 -8.98 -16.65 -14.68
N PRO A 145 -8.70 -17.27 -13.52
CA PRO A 145 -7.42 -17.12 -12.86
C PRO A 145 -6.33 -17.73 -13.76
N GLU A 146 -5.35 -16.93 -14.17
CA GLU A 146 -4.14 -17.48 -14.78
C GLU A 146 -3.48 -18.45 -13.78
N GLU A 147 -3.41 -19.71 -14.17
CA GLU A 147 -2.66 -20.74 -13.47
C GLU A 147 -1.20 -20.30 -13.32
N ASN A 148 -0.74 -20.25 -12.06
CA ASN A 148 0.67 -20.10 -11.74
C ASN A 148 1.48 -21.22 -12.40
N GLN A 149 2.12 -20.93 -13.50
CA GLN A 149 3.19 -21.80 -14.00
C GLN A 149 4.37 -21.70 -13.03
N PRO A 150 4.89 -22.83 -12.53
CA PRO A 150 6.08 -22.85 -11.71
C PRO A 150 7.26 -22.34 -12.53
N VAL A 151 7.92 -21.30 -12.03
CA VAL A 151 9.21 -20.85 -12.59
C VAL A 151 10.20 -21.99 -12.33
N ALA A 152 10.58 -22.67 -13.40
CA ALA A 152 11.66 -23.67 -13.37
C ALA A 152 12.97 -23.01 -12.96
N ALA A 153 13.76 -23.74 -12.21
CA ALA A 153 15.02 -23.44 -11.54
C ALA A 153 16.06 -22.69 -12.36
#